data_11c35c4ee8d8dacd5d88981060f89ebd
#
_entry.id   11c35c4ee8d8dacd5d88981060f89ebd
#
_cell.length_a   1.000
_cell.length_b   1.000
_cell.length_c   1.000
_cell.angle_alpha   90.00
_cell.angle_beta   90.00
_cell.angle_gamma   90.00
#
_symmetry.space_group_name_H-M   'P 1'
#
loop_
_entity.id
_entity.type
_entity.pdbx_description
1 polymer ?
#
loop_
_entity_poly.entity_id
_entity_poly.type
_entity_poly.pdbx_seq_one_letter_code
_entity_poly.pdbx_strand_id
1 'polypeptide(L)'
;VESLSSYSTAQLSSKEIDYSRALLQTETKEVGKQKVQIHRLSIPRGETFKVVLSEGTEVFLNSDSRLAYPTVFKGKERVVSLEGEAYFKVAKDAAHPFIVKSGNLQIRVLGTEFNVRSYSPTDVRVTLITGKVAVSDTCGVHSVEMVPGQSVQLSSDGTFAVNEVDIESFLYWKEGFFYFDDVALVDMMKEIGRWYNIDIEFRNSKIMDLRMHFFANRHQDIFHLIELLNRMERIHAYFEAGKLI
;
A
#
# COMPACT_ATOMS: atom_id res chain seq x y z
N VAL A 1 6.52 -21.88 26.09
CA VAL A 1 5.60 -22.70 25.30
C VAL A 1 5.72 -22.23 23.87
N GLU A 2 6.35 -23.08 23.06
CA GLU A 2 6.78 -22.80 21.69
C GLU A 2 5.61 -22.62 20.74
N SER A 3 5.61 -21.51 20.01
CA SER A 3 4.71 -21.31 18.88
C SER A 3 5.28 -21.99 17.64
N LEU A 4 4.66 -23.09 17.24
CA LEU A 4 4.95 -23.75 15.97
C LEU A 4 4.46 -22.86 14.82
N SER A 5 5.39 -22.25 14.10
CA SER A 5 5.12 -21.61 12.82
C SER A 5 4.95 -22.69 11.75
N SER A 6 3.70 -22.97 11.37
CA SER A 6 3.44 -23.79 10.20
C SER A 6 3.45 -22.91 8.94
N TYR A 7 4.41 -23.12 8.07
CA TYR A 7 4.41 -22.58 6.72
C TYR A 7 3.40 -23.39 5.89
N SER A 8 2.29 -22.79 5.50
CA SER A 8 1.38 -23.41 4.55
C SER A 8 1.51 -22.73 3.19
N THR A 9 1.90 -23.50 2.18
CA THR A 9 1.84 -23.11 0.78
C THR A 9 0.39 -23.16 0.31
N ALA A 10 -0.26 -22.01 0.13
CA ALA A 10 -1.56 -21.95 -0.52
C ALA A 10 -1.35 -21.97 -2.05
N GLN A 11 -1.86 -22.99 -2.73
CA GLN A 11 -1.91 -23.02 -4.20
C GLN A 11 -2.99 -22.06 -4.68
N LEU A 12 -2.59 -21.00 -5.41
CA LEU A 12 -3.49 -20.16 -6.21
C LEU A 12 -3.35 -20.56 -7.67
N SER A 13 -4.48 -20.85 -8.30
CA SER A 13 -4.54 -21.23 -9.71
C SER A 13 -4.01 -20.12 -10.63
N SER A 14 -3.09 -20.50 -11.53
CA SER A 14 -2.63 -19.81 -12.73
C SER A 14 -1.95 -18.43 -12.56
N LYS A 15 -0.78 -18.44 -11.97
CA LYS A 15 0.51 -17.81 -12.31
C LYS A 15 1.41 -18.13 -11.13
N GLU A 16 2.56 -18.71 -11.40
CA GLU A 16 3.58 -18.97 -10.38
C GLU A 16 3.89 -17.68 -9.62
N ILE A 17 3.33 -17.58 -8.42
CA ILE A 17 3.70 -16.56 -7.47
C ILE A 17 4.81 -17.19 -6.66
N ASP A 18 6.02 -16.67 -6.79
CA ASP A 18 7.17 -17.12 -6.01
C ASP A 18 6.95 -16.75 -4.54
N TYR A 19 6.40 -17.68 -3.76
CA TYR A 19 6.21 -17.56 -2.30
C TYR A 19 7.53 -17.47 -1.54
N SER A 20 8.68 -17.66 -2.19
CA SER A 20 9.98 -17.66 -1.53
C SER A 20 10.36 -16.32 -0.92
N ARG A 21 9.69 -15.23 -1.33
CA ARG A 21 9.99 -13.86 -0.89
C ARG A 21 8.91 -13.24 -0.03
N ALA A 22 7.66 -13.72 -0.08
CA ALA A 22 6.59 -13.27 0.81
C ALA A 22 6.55 -14.09 2.09
N LEU A 23 6.59 -13.43 3.24
CA LEU A 23 6.51 -14.08 4.55
C LEU A 23 5.04 -14.19 4.99
N LEU A 24 4.53 -15.41 5.11
CA LEU A 24 3.20 -15.71 5.60
C LEU A 24 3.26 -16.28 7.01
N GLN A 25 2.63 -15.61 7.97
CA GLN A 25 2.44 -16.07 9.33
C GLN A 25 0.97 -16.34 9.59
N THR A 26 0.65 -17.41 10.32
CA THR A 26 -0.71 -17.79 10.67
C THR A 26 -0.91 -17.73 12.17
N GLU A 27 -1.89 -16.98 12.62
CA GLU A 27 -2.34 -16.91 14.01
C GLU A 27 -3.80 -17.35 14.12
N THR A 28 -4.16 -18.01 15.23
CA THR A 28 -5.55 -18.38 15.51
C THR A 28 -6.14 -17.40 16.51
N LYS A 29 -7.27 -16.77 16.15
CA LYS A 29 -8.06 -15.92 17.04
C LYS A 29 -9.46 -16.48 17.25
N GLU A 30 -10.02 -16.21 18.40
CA GLU A 30 -11.43 -16.50 18.67
C GLU A 30 -12.29 -15.31 18.24
N VAL A 31 -13.27 -15.57 17.36
CA VAL A 31 -14.27 -14.59 16.94
C VAL A 31 -15.64 -15.19 17.31
N GLY A 32 -16.22 -14.67 18.39
CA GLY A 32 -17.38 -15.29 19.03
C GLY A 32 -17.05 -16.68 19.58
N LYS A 33 -17.82 -17.71 19.22
CA LYS A 33 -17.59 -19.11 19.63
C LYS A 33 -16.75 -19.92 18.62
N GLN A 34 -16.20 -19.29 17.59
CA GLN A 34 -15.48 -19.98 16.51
C GLN A 34 -14.04 -19.53 16.41
N LYS A 35 -13.14 -20.48 16.22
CA LYS A 35 -11.72 -20.20 15.91
C LYS A 35 -11.59 -19.80 14.44
N VAL A 36 -10.97 -18.64 14.18
CA VAL A 36 -10.65 -18.15 12.86
C VAL A 36 -9.14 -17.98 12.77
N GLN A 37 -8.55 -18.50 11.73
CA GLN A 37 -7.12 -18.29 11.45
C GLN A 37 -6.93 -16.92 10.78
N ILE A 38 -5.97 -16.16 11.24
CA ILE A 38 -5.54 -14.89 10.66
C ILE A 38 -4.20 -15.11 9.98
N HIS A 39 -4.16 -14.84 8.70
CA HIS A 39 -2.90 -14.77 7.94
C HIS A 39 -2.32 -13.36 8.04
N ARG A 40 -1.00 -13.27 8.25
CA ARG A 40 -0.21 -12.04 8.18
C ARG A 40 0.79 -12.18 7.06
N LEU A 41 0.54 -11.49 5.97
CA LEU A 41 1.38 -11.46 4.79
C LEU A 41 2.27 -10.22 4.87
N SER A 42 3.60 -10.41 4.82
CA SER A 42 4.57 -9.32 4.83
C SER A 42 5.36 -9.33 3.53
N ILE A 43 5.34 -8.22 2.83
CA ILE A 43 6.07 -8.00 1.59
C ILE A 43 7.34 -7.23 1.91
N PRO A 44 8.52 -7.75 1.59
CA PRO A 44 9.77 -7.05 1.81
C PRO A 44 9.91 -5.84 0.87
N ARG A 45 10.91 -5.01 1.14
CA ARG A 45 11.35 -3.96 0.21
C ARG A 45 11.80 -4.60 -1.11
N GLY A 46 11.53 -3.96 -2.23
CA GLY A 46 11.90 -4.42 -3.57
C GLY A 46 10.93 -5.42 -4.21
N GLU A 47 9.85 -5.78 -3.54
CA GLU A 47 8.90 -6.78 -4.02
C GLU A 47 7.47 -6.24 -4.05
N THR A 48 6.64 -6.85 -4.90
CA THR A 48 5.18 -6.67 -4.88
C THR A 48 4.52 -8.04 -4.85
N PHE A 49 3.29 -8.10 -4.36
CA PHE A 49 2.58 -9.36 -4.25
C PHE A 49 1.09 -9.21 -4.52
N LYS A 50 0.49 -10.18 -5.19
CA LYS A 50 -0.95 -10.27 -5.39
C LYS A 50 -1.50 -11.42 -4.55
N VAL A 51 -2.51 -11.14 -3.71
CA VAL A 51 -3.28 -12.16 -3.00
C VAL A 51 -4.74 -12.08 -3.39
N VAL A 52 -5.39 -13.25 -3.53
CA VAL A 52 -6.85 -13.35 -3.69
C VAL A 52 -7.42 -13.91 -2.40
N LEU A 53 -8.32 -13.14 -1.78
CA LEU A 53 -8.98 -13.54 -0.53
C LEU A 53 -10.07 -14.57 -0.80
N SER A 54 -10.54 -15.24 0.27
CA SER A 54 -11.46 -16.39 0.17
C SER A 54 -12.79 -16.08 -0.53
N GLU A 55 -13.21 -14.81 -0.57
CA GLU A 55 -14.44 -14.35 -1.22
C GLU A 55 -14.23 -13.69 -2.60
N GLY A 56 -12.99 -13.79 -3.12
CA GLY A 56 -12.65 -13.32 -4.46
C GLY A 56 -12.14 -11.89 -4.54
N THR A 57 -11.96 -11.19 -3.42
CA THR A 57 -11.27 -9.88 -3.42
C THR A 57 -9.81 -10.05 -3.79
N GLU A 58 -9.35 -9.27 -4.77
CA GLU A 58 -7.95 -9.21 -5.18
C GLU A 58 -7.25 -8.04 -4.48
N VAL A 59 -6.10 -8.31 -3.88
CA VAL A 59 -5.28 -7.31 -3.21
C VAL A 59 -3.88 -7.35 -3.81
N PHE A 60 -3.43 -6.23 -4.36
CA PHE A 60 -2.05 -6.04 -4.83
C PHE A 60 -1.30 -5.23 -3.78
N LEU A 61 -0.26 -5.80 -3.22
CA LEU A 61 0.56 -5.20 -2.17
C LEU A 61 1.84 -4.63 -2.77
N ASN A 62 2.16 -3.39 -2.43
CA ASN A 62 3.41 -2.75 -2.81
C ASN A 62 4.54 -3.12 -1.84
N SER A 63 5.76 -2.71 -2.17
CA SER A 63 6.97 -2.94 -1.37
C SER A 63 6.81 -2.44 0.07
N ASP A 64 7.40 -3.17 1.03
CA ASP A 64 7.38 -2.84 2.46
C ASP A 64 5.96 -2.73 3.04
N SER A 65 5.08 -3.65 2.63
CA SER A 65 3.67 -3.66 3.05
C SER A 65 3.29 -4.92 3.80
N ARG A 66 2.31 -4.82 4.69
CA ARG A 66 1.78 -5.93 5.48
C ARG A 66 0.27 -5.94 5.43
N LEU A 67 -0.29 -7.14 5.20
CA LEU A 67 -1.74 -7.37 5.21
C LEU A 67 -2.08 -8.48 6.20
N ALA A 68 -2.99 -8.19 7.13
CA ALA A 68 -3.57 -9.19 8.01
C ALA A 68 -5.04 -9.43 7.62
N TYR A 69 -5.40 -10.68 7.39
CA TYR A 69 -6.74 -11.07 6.93
C TYR A 69 -7.13 -12.46 7.44
N PRO A 70 -8.42 -12.72 7.68
CA PRO A 70 -8.88 -14.06 8.06
C PRO A 70 -8.87 -15.00 6.86
N THR A 71 -8.58 -16.28 7.09
CA THR A 71 -8.65 -17.31 6.04
C THR A 71 -10.05 -17.46 5.45
N VAL A 72 -11.08 -17.17 6.26
CA VAL A 72 -12.49 -17.15 5.86
C VAL A 72 -13.20 -16.04 6.63
N PHE A 73 -14.00 -15.24 5.94
CA PHE A 73 -14.86 -14.23 6.57
C PHE A 73 -16.14 -14.89 7.07
N LYS A 74 -16.35 -14.88 8.38
CA LYS A 74 -17.51 -15.53 9.05
C LYS A 74 -18.45 -14.53 9.75
N GLY A 75 -18.15 -13.24 9.70
CA GLY A 75 -18.88 -12.19 10.37
C GLY A 75 -19.85 -11.46 9.45
N LYS A 76 -20.49 -10.43 10.00
CA LYS A 76 -21.32 -9.47 9.23
C LYS A 76 -20.46 -8.55 8.35
N GLU A 77 -19.16 -8.53 8.56
CA GLU A 77 -18.22 -7.66 7.88
C GLU A 77 -16.97 -8.45 7.47
N ARG A 78 -16.35 -8.07 6.37
CA ARG A 78 -15.09 -8.60 5.85
C ARG A 78 -13.96 -7.64 6.26
N VAL A 79 -13.27 -7.93 7.34
CA VAL A 79 -12.28 -7.01 7.93
C VAL A 79 -10.88 -7.48 7.64
N VAL A 80 -10.05 -6.56 7.13
CA VAL A 80 -8.60 -6.73 6.95
C VAL A 80 -7.85 -5.56 7.57
N SER A 81 -6.55 -5.73 7.86
CA SER A 81 -5.68 -4.64 8.33
C SER A 81 -4.50 -4.49 7.40
N LEU A 82 -4.18 -3.25 7.04
CA LEU A 82 -3.10 -2.89 6.13
C LEU A 82 -2.12 -1.95 6.82
N GLU A 83 -0.83 -2.23 6.65
CA GLU A 83 0.29 -1.31 6.84
C GLU A 83 1.05 -1.21 5.52
N GLY A 84 1.44 -0.01 5.08
CA GLY A 84 2.07 0.20 3.78
C GLY A 84 1.07 0.55 2.68
N GLU A 85 1.22 0.00 1.48
CA GLU A 85 0.38 0.36 0.34
C GLU A 85 -0.20 -0.86 -0.35
N ALA A 86 -1.50 -0.79 -0.65
CA ALA A 86 -2.19 -1.81 -1.42
C ALA A 86 -3.31 -1.23 -2.29
N TYR A 87 -3.45 -1.82 -3.48
CA TYR A 87 -4.62 -1.66 -4.33
C TYR A 87 -5.58 -2.82 -4.08
N PHE A 88 -6.84 -2.48 -3.86
CA PHE A 88 -7.93 -3.41 -3.62
C PHE A 88 -8.92 -3.42 -4.78
N LYS A 89 -9.21 -4.61 -5.28
CA LYS A 89 -10.37 -4.86 -6.16
C LYS A 89 -11.34 -5.75 -5.40
N VAL A 90 -12.26 -5.12 -4.69
CA VAL A 90 -13.14 -5.80 -3.75
C VAL A 90 -14.30 -6.47 -4.46
N ALA A 91 -14.52 -7.76 -4.17
CA ALA A 91 -15.68 -8.51 -4.65
C ALA A 91 -16.99 -7.88 -4.15
N LYS A 92 -17.96 -7.73 -5.05
CA LYS A 92 -19.26 -7.10 -4.73
C LYS A 92 -20.07 -7.97 -3.76
N ASP A 93 -20.33 -7.44 -2.57
CA ASP A 93 -21.23 -8.03 -1.57
C ASP A 93 -21.79 -6.91 -0.67
N ALA A 94 -23.01 -6.50 -0.94
CA ALA A 94 -23.70 -5.46 -0.19
C ALA A 94 -24.16 -5.92 1.21
N ALA A 95 -24.33 -7.23 1.42
CA ALA A 95 -24.74 -7.78 2.70
C ALA A 95 -23.61 -7.85 3.73
N HIS A 96 -22.35 -7.97 3.25
CA HIS A 96 -21.16 -8.06 4.09
C HIS A 96 -20.14 -7.00 3.66
N PRO A 97 -20.19 -5.76 4.17
CA PRO A 97 -19.26 -4.70 3.86
C PRO A 97 -17.79 -5.15 4.04
N PHE A 98 -16.93 -4.71 3.15
CA PHE A 98 -15.49 -4.91 3.27
C PHE A 98 -14.86 -3.71 3.96
N ILE A 99 -14.04 -3.97 4.97
CA ILE A 99 -13.44 -2.94 5.82
C ILE A 99 -11.93 -3.11 5.82
N VAL A 100 -11.21 -2.08 5.39
CA VAL A 100 -9.77 -1.97 5.57
C VAL A 100 -9.48 -1.09 6.77
N LYS A 101 -8.76 -1.61 7.75
CA LYS A 101 -8.20 -0.85 8.87
C LYS A 101 -6.75 -0.52 8.54
N SER A 102 -6.41 0.76 8.54
CA SER A 102 -5.07 1.23 8.22
C SER A 102 -4.72 2.47 9.03
N GLY A 103 -3.71 2.36 9.89
CA GLY A 103 -3.40 3.42 10.86
C GLY A 103 -4.62 3.79 11.70
N ASN A 104 -4.97 5.07 11.68
CA ASN A 104 -6.14 5.62 12.39
C ASN A 104 -7.40 5.67 11.50
N LEU A 105 -7.40 5.02 10.33
CA LEU A 105 -8.51 5.03 9.39
C LEU A 105 -9.22 3.69 9.30
N GLN A 106 -10.49 3.78 9.02
CA GLN A 106 -11.35 2.68 8.63
C GLN A 106 -12.00 3.02 7.29
N ILE A 107 -11.75 2.19 6.28
CA ILE A 107 -12.26 2.34 4.91
C ILE A 107 -13.31 1.27 4.69
N ARG A 108 -14.56 1.68 4.42
CA ARG A 108 -15.71 0.79 4.23
C ARG A 108 -16.18 0.83 2.78
N VAL A 109 -16.33 -0.35 2.17
CA VAL A 109 -16.79 -0.51 0.79
C VAL A 109 -17.71 -1.72 0.62
N LEU A 110 -18.48 -1.75 -0.49
CA LEU A 110 -19.39 -2.86 -0.82
C LEU A 110 -19.01 -3.64 -2.08
N GLY A 111 -18.02 -3.13 -2.85
CA GLY A 111 -17.57 -3.71 -4.13
C GLY A 111 -16.97 -2.61 -4.98
N THR A 112 -15.72 -2.29 -4.74
CA THR A 112 -15.07 -1.04 -5.09
C THR A 112 -13.62 -1.30 -5.46
N GLU A 113 -13.06 -0.52 -6.37
CA GLU A 113 -11.62 -0.49 -6.65
C GLU A 113 -11.02 0.78 -6.07
N PHE A 114 -10.00 0.65 -5.22
CA PHE A 114 -9.35 1.77 -4.53
C PHE A 114 -7.93 1.43 -4.10
N ASN A 115 -7.11 2.46 -3.94
CA ASN A 115 -5.76 2.35 -3.39
C ASN A 115 -5.72 2.91 -1.97
N VAL A 116 -4.99 2.26 -1.08
CA VAL A 116 -4.70 2.75 0.28
C VAL A 116 -3.20 2.81 0.44
N ARG A 117 -2.67 3.98 0.85
CA ARG A 117 -1.28 4.19 1.20
C ARG A 117 -1.19 4.66 2.65
N SER A 118 -0.42 3.96 3.47
CA SER A 118 -0.27 4.21 4.91
C SER A 118 1.07 3.66 5.42
N TYR A 119 2.18 4.22 4.92
CA TYR A 119 3.53 3.86 5.40
C TYR A 119 3.89 4.55 6.72
N SER A 120 3.23 5.64 7.05
CA SER A 120 3.39 6.36 8.31
C SER A 120 2.07 7.03 8.72
N PRO A 121 1.92 7.45 9.98
CA PRO A 121 0.71 8.16 10.43
C PRO A 121 0.43 9.46 9.69
N THR A 122 1.46 10.07 9.09
CA THR A 122 1.36 11.33 8.32
C THR A 122 1.25 11.12 6.81
N ASP A 123 1.39 9.87 6.31
CA ASP A 123 1.29 9.51 4.90
C ASP A 123 0.14 8.52 4.69
N VAL A 124 -1.05 8.89 5.16
CA VAL A 124 -2.26 8.09 4.97
C VAL A 124 -3.11 8.70 3.89
N ARG A 125 -3.29 7.94 2.81
CA ARG A 125 -4.07 8.37 1.64
C ARG A 125 -4.95 7.25 1.13
N VAL A 126 -6.19 7.59 0.78
CA VAL A 126 -7.13 6.67 0.14
C VAL A 126 -7.55 7.29 -1.19
N THR A 127 -7.39 6.57 -2.29
CA THR A 127 -7.77 7.03 -3.63
C THR A 127 -8.82 6.10 -4.22
N LEU A 128 -9.94 6.65 -4.65
CA LEU A 128 -11.06 5.89 -5.20
C LEU A 128 -10.98 5.83 -6.73
N ILE A 129 -10.94 4.60 -7.25
CA ILE A 129 -10.89 4.32 -8.69
C ILE A 129 -12.31 4.08 -9.23
N THR A 130 -13.05 3.13 -8.68
CA THR A 130 -14.44 2.84 -9.09
C THR A 130 -15.31 2.52 -7.90
N GLY A 131 -16.60 2.82 -7.95
CA GLY A 131 -17.58 2.49 -6.92
C GLY A 131 -17.79 3.62 -5.90
N LYS A 132 -17.91 3.26 -4.62
CA LYS A 132 -18.09 4.19 -3.49
C LYS A 132 -17.27 3.74 -2.29
N VAL A 133 -16.69 4.69 -1.60
CA VAL A 133 -15.92 4.49 -0.37
C VAL A 133 -16.41 5.43 0.71
N ALA A 134 -16.59 4.91 1.91
CA ALA A 134 -16.72 5.71 3.13
C ALA A 134 -15.42 5.56 3.94
N VAL A 135 -14.74 6.66 4.20
CA VAL A 135 -13.55 6.74 5.05
C VAL A 135 -13.94 7.39 6.36
N SER A 136 -13.57 6.77 7.47
CA SER A 136 -13.76 7.34 8.81
C SER A 136 -12.49 7.20 9.65
N ASP A 137 -12.37 8.04 10.67
CA ASP A 137 -11.40 7.78 11.72
C ASP A 137 -11.83 6.58 12.59
N THR A 138 -10.90 5.99 13.33
CA THR A 138 -11.19 4.86 14.21
C THR A 138 -12.09 5.20 15.38
N CYS A 139 -12.23 6.49 15.72
CA CYS A 139 -13.12 7.01 16.76
C CYS A 139 -14.54 7.23 16.23
N GLY A 140 -14.74 7.23 14.91
CA GLY A 140 -16.04 7.46 14.26
C GLY A 140 -16.55 8.90 14.37
N VAL A 141 -15.66 9.85 14.71
CA VAL A 141 -16.02 11.27 14.86
C VAL A 141 -16.07 11.97 13.51
N HIS A 142 -15.11 11.64 12.64
CA HIS A 142 -15.03 12.22 11.31
C HIS A 142 -15.24 11.13 10.26
N SER A 143 -16.01 11.44 9.23
CA SER A 143 -16.21 10.55 8.08
C SER A 143 -16.41 11.35 6.80
N VAL A 144 -16.01 10.75 5.68
CA VAL A 144 -16.19 11.31 4.34
C VAL A 144 -16.59 10.20 3.36
N GLU A 145 -17.54 10.49 2.48
CA GLU A 145 -17.86 9.64 1.34
C GLU A 145 -17.14 10.16 0.09
N MET A 146 -16.58 9.23 -0.67
CA MET A 146 -15.80 9.52 -1.87
C MET A 146 -16.54 9.08 -3.12
N VAL A 147 -16.32 9.83 -4.20
CA VAL A 147 -16.68 9.45 -5.57
C VAL A 147 -15.42 9.15 -6.39
N PRO A 148 -15.51 8.37 -7.49
CA PRO A 148 -14.36 8.07 -8.35
C PRO A 148 -13.62 9.35 -8.79
N GLY A 149 -12.29 9.29 -8.80
CA GLY A 149 -11.43 10.45 -9.10
C GLY A 149 -11.04 11.26 -7.87
N GLN A 150 -11.48 10.88 -6.69
CA GLN A 150 -11.10 11.58 -5.45
C GLN A 150 -10.03 10.80 -4.67
N SER A 151 -9.16 11.58 -4.04
CA SER A 151 -8.20 11.11 -3.04
C SER A 151 -8.44 11.84 -1.72
N VAL A 152 -8.45 11.07 -0.64
CA VAL A 152 -8.60 11.58 0.73
C VAL A 152 -7.29 11.37 1.47
N GLN A 153 -6.84 12.42 2.14
CA GLN A 153 -5.69 12.39 3.04
C GLN A 153 -6.11 12.83 4.44
N LEU A 154 -5.65 12.10 5.46
CA LEU A 154 -5.83 12.52 6.84
C LEU A 154 -4.77 13.58 7.17
N SER A 155 -5.21 14.76 7.54
CA SER A 155 -4.35 15.85 8.00
C SER A 155 -3.91 15.65 9.46
N SER A 156 -2.85 16.32 9.87
CA SER A 156 -2.31 16.23 11.24
C SER A 156 -3.26 16.75 12.33
N ASP A 157 -4.22 17.58 11.96
CA ASP A 157 -5.29 18.08 12.84
C ASP A 157 -6.51 17.15 12.93
N GLY A 158 -6.45 15.96 12.25
CA GLY A 158 -7.52 14.97 12.23
C GLY A 158 -8.63 15.25 11.23
N THR A 159 -8.50 16.28 10.39
CA THR A 159 -9.48 16.58 9.32
C THR A 159 -9.16 15.78 8.05
N PHE A 160 -10.18 15.57 7.22
CA PHE A 160 -10.01 14.96 5.91
C PHE A 160 -9.87 16.02 4.81
N ALA A 161 -8.72 16.04 4.13
CA ALA A 161 -8.52 16.78 2.89
C ALA A 161 -8.95 15.92 1.71
N VAL A 162 -9.92 16.38 0.92
CA VAL A 162 -10.42 15.68 -0.28
C VAL A 162 -9.92 16.45 -1.50
N ASN A 163 -9.24 15.75 -2.41
CA ASN A 163 -8.71 16.34 -3.64
C ASN A 163 -9.17 15.51 -4.84
N GLU A 164 -9.40 16.16 -5.97
CA GLU A 164 -9.53 15.49 -7.26
C GLU A 164 -8.14 15.09 -7.77
N VAL A 165 -8.04 13.88 -8.31
CA VAL A 165 -6.76 13.32 -8.76
C VAL A 165 -6.92 12.56 -10.07
N ASP A 166 -5.84 12.51 -10.82
CA ASP A 166 -5.73 11.58 -11.95
C ASP A 166 -5.57 10.15 -11.42
N ILE A 167 -6.57 9.32 -11.69
CA ILE A 167 -6.60 7.92 -11.23
C ILE A 167 -5.42 7.12 -11.78
N GLU A 168 -5.01 7.36 -13.02
CA GLU A 168 -3.96 6.60 -13.69
C GLU A 168 -2.63 6.74 -12.93
N SER A 169 -2.37 7.91 -12.36
CA SER A 169 -1.17 8.17 -11.57
C SER A 169 -0.99 7.21 -10.39
N PHE A 170 -2.10 6.72 -9.81
CA PHE A 170 -2.10 5.78 -8.68
C PHE A 170 -2.02 4.31 -9.10
N LEU A 171 -2.09 4.01 -10.38
CA LEU A 171 -2.02 2.65 -10.91
C LEU A 171 -0.64 2.29 -11.45
N TYR A 172 0.18 3.29 -11.81
CA TYR A 172 1.49 3.08 -12.43
C TYR A 172 2.42 2.17 -11.61
N TRP A 173 2.38 2.27 -10.28
CA TRP A 173 3.21 1.41 -9.44
C TRP A 173 2.88 -0.08 -9.62
N LYS A 174 1.60 -0.42 -9.79
CA LYS A 174 1.13 -1.80 -10.04
C LYS A 174 1.55 -2.30 -11.43
N GLU A 175 1.72 -1.38 -12.37
CA GLU A 175 2.16 -1.66 -13.74
C GLU A 175 3.69 -1.68 -13.88
N GLY A 176 4.42 -1.44 -12.80
CA GLY A 176 5.89 -1.50 -12.78
C GLY A 176 6.56 -0.18 -13.14
N PHE A 177 5.91 0.96 -12.92
CA PHE A 177 6.48 2.28 -13.18
C PHE A 177 6.53 3.13 -11.92
N PHE A 178 7.50 3.99 -11.86
CA PHE A 178 7.49 5.19 -11.03
C PHE A 178 6.81 6.30 -11.82
N TYR A 179 5.84 6.95 -11.21
CA TYR A 179 5.20 8.15 -11.72
C TYR A 179 5.08 9.17 -10.58
N PHE A 180 5.76 10.27 -10.74
CA PHE A 180 5.73 11.39 -9.80
C PHE A 180 5.37 12.64 -10.58
N ASP A 181 4.29 13.30 -10.18
CA ASP A 181 3.85 14.57 -10.73
C ASP A 181 3.67 15.56 -9.60
N ASP A 182 4.50 16.59 -9.58
CA ASP A 182 4.55 17.57 -8.51
C ASP A 182 4.68 16.98 -7.11
N VAL A 183 5.58 15.99 -6.93
CA VAL A 183 5.84 15.29 -5.66
C VAL A 183 7.11 15.84 -5.02
N ALA A 184 7.12 15.98 -3.69
CA ALA A 184 8.32 16.39 -2.95
C ALA A 184 9.44 15.35 -3.14
N LEU A 185 10.68 15.83 -3.35
CA LEU A 185 11.85 14.98 -3.58
C LEU A 185 12.02 13.93 -2.46
N VAL A 186 11.79 14.33 -1.21
CA VAL A 186 11.89 13.42 -0.06
C VAL A 186 10.91 12.25 -0.18
N ASP A 187 9.70 12.46 -0.65
CA ASP A 187 8.69 11.40 -0.77
C ASP A 187 8.95 10.52 -1.99
N MET A 188 9.40 11.13 -3.10
CA MET A 188 9.87 10.40 -4.27
C MET A 188 11.04 9.47 -3.91
N MET A 189 12.05 9.98 -3.20
CA MET A 189 13.22 9.20 -2.82
C MET A 189 12.90 8.10 -1.81
N LYS A 190 11.96 8.32 -0.86
CA LYS A 190 11.46 7.26 0.04
C LYS A 190 10.84 6.10 -0.75
N GLU A 191 10.10 6.39 -1.80
CA GLU A 191 9.48 5.35 -2.63
C GLU A 191 10.53 4.58 -3.46
N ILE A 192 11.46 5.28 -4.08
CA ILE A 192 12.61 4.70 -4.78
C ILE A 192 13.43 3.82 -3.82
N GLY A 193 13.73 4.33 -2.62
CA GLY A 193 14.47 3.59 -1.60
C GLY A 193 13.76 2.31 -1.17
N ARG A 194 12.43 2.31 -0.99
CA ARG A 194 11.65 1.10 -0.70
C ARG A 194 11.72 0.08 -1.82
N TRP A 195 11.61 0.54 -3.07
CA TRP A 195 11.63 -0.37 -4.23
C TRP A 195 13.00 -1.01 -4.45
N TYR A 196 14.07 -0.23 -4.40
CA TYR A 196 15.43 -0.78 -4.62
C TYR A 196 16.08 -1.34 -3.35
N ASN A 197 15.37 -1.31 -2.22
CA ASN A 197 15.86 -1.73 -0.91
C ASN A 197 17.18 -1.04 -0.53
N ILE A 198 17.25 0.26 -0.71
CA ILE A 198 18.38 1.12 -0.39
C ILE A 198 17.98 2.20 0.60
N ASP A 199 18.93 2.61 1.43
CA ASP A 199 18.75 3.75 2.33
C ASP A 199 19.07 5.05 1.62
N ILE A 200 18.27 6.08 1.90
CA ILE A 200 18.41 7.41 1.32
C ILE A 200 18.93 8.35 2.40
N GLU A 201 19.93 9.15 2.07
CA GLU A 201 20.46 10.18 2.93
C GLU A 201 20.51 11.52 2.19
N PHE A 202 19.98 12.58 2.78
CA PHE A 202 20.02 13.93 2.23
C PHE A 202 21.13 14.73 2.92
N ARG A 203 22.19 15.09 2.21
CA ARG A 203 23.24 16.01 2.72
C ARG A 203 22.78 17.45 2.74
N ASN A 204 21.80 17.80 1.91
CA ASN A 204 21.22 19.12 1.85
C ASN A 204 19.71 19.03 2.10
N SER A 205 19.27 19.32 3.34
CA SER A 205 17.86 19.29 3.70
C SER A 205 16.99 20.32 2.96
N LYS A 206 17.59 21.38 2.40
CA LYS A 206 16.83 22.42 1.69
C LYS A 206 16.21 21.94 0.38
N ILE A 207 16.72 20.84 -0.19
CA ILE A 207 16.15 20.26 -1.42
C ILE A 207 15.05 19.24 -1.17
N MET A 208 14.79 18.85 0.06
CA MET A 208 13.82 17.79 0.39
C MET A 208 12.43 18.11 -0.11
N ASP A 209 12.02 19.39 -0.06
CA ASP A 209 10.71 19.86 -0.51
C ASP A 209 10.67 20.26 -1.99
N LEU A 210 11.80 20.05 -2.74
CA LEU A 210 11.84 20.32 -4.16
C LEU A 210 10.79 19.50 -4.89
N ARG A 211 9.93 20.18 -5.66
CA ARG A 211 8.85 19.53 -6.41
C ARG A 211 9.41 18.89 -7.68
N MET A 212 9.13 17.61 -7.86
CA MET A 212 9.68 16.79 -8.93
C MET A 212 8.57 16.22 -9.81
N HIS A 213 8.88 16.13 -11.12
CA HIS A 213 8.12 15.39 -12.12
C HIS A 213 9.05 14.31 -12.66
N PHE A 214 8.70 13.05 -12.50
CA PHE A 214 9.59 11.96 -12.89
C PHE A 214 8.80 10.71 -13.28
N PHE A 215 9.18 10.09 -14.39
CA PHE A 215 8.60 8.84 -14.87
C PHE A 215 9.72 7.87 -15.25
N ALA A 216 9.69 6.65 -14.71
CA ALA A 216 10.69 5.63 -15.00
C ALA A 216 10.12 4.22 -14.78
N ASN A 217 10.67 3.25 -15.51
CA ASN A 217 10.37 1.83 -15.27
C ASN A 217 11.10 1.36 -13.99
N ARG A 218 10.37 0.74 -13.05
CA ARG A 218 10.90 0.23 -11.77
C ARG A 218 11.85 -0.95 -11.93
N HIS A 219 11.75 -1.70 -13.04
CA HIS A 219 12.57 -2.88 -13.29
C HIS A 219 13.93 -2.56 -13.92
N GLN A 220 14.22 -1.29 -14.19
CA GLN A 220 15.54 -0.86 -14.61
C GLN A 220 16.54 -0.91 -13.46
N ASP A 221 17.83 -0.97 -13.82
CA ASP A 221 18.91 -0.88 -12.84
C ASP A 221 18.90 0.48 -12.13
N ILE A 222 19.22 0.48 -10.83
CA ILE A 222 19.23 1.70 -10.00
C ILE A 222 20.23 2.74 -10.51
N PHE A 223 21.38 2.31 -11.08
CA PHE A 223 22.35 3.25 -11.63
C PHE A 223 21.80 4.00 -12.84
N HIS A 224 21.00 3.32 -13.68
CA HIS A 224 20.31 4.01 -14.77
C HIS A 224 19.28 5.03 -14.26
N LEU A 225 18.54 4.70 -13.21
CA LEU A 225 17.59 5.64 -12.60
C LEU A 225 18.30 6.87 -12.02
N ILE A 226 19.46 6.67 -11.35
CA ILE A 226 20.31 7.77 -10.84
C ILE A 226 20.81 8.64 -11.98
N GLU A 227 21.23 8.04 -13.10
CA GLU A 227 21.64 8.79 -14.28
C GLU A 227 20.50 9.67 -14.81
N LEU A 228 19.26 9.15 -14.89
CA LEU A 228 18.09 9.91 -15.31
C LEU A 228 17.80 11.07 -14.35
N LEU A 229 17.90 10.84 -13.04
CA LEU A 229 17.71 11.89 -12.02
C LEU A 229 18.76 13.00 -12.16
N ASN A 230 20.04 12.64 -12.37
CA ASN A 230 21.12 13.59 -12.52
C ASN A 230 21.03 14.39 -13.83
N ARG A 231 20.50 13.80 -14.91
CA ARG A 231 20.24 14.49 -16.19
C ARG A 231 19.23 15.62 -16.07
N MET A 232 18.38 15.62 -15.03
CA MET A 232 17.46 16.73 -14.79
C MET A 232 18.17 18.00 -14.33
N GLU A 233 19.45 17.92 -13.95
CA GLU A 233 20.31 19.05 -13.50
C GLU A 233 19.74 19.83 -12.30
N ARG A 234 18.77 19.23 -11.57
CA ARG A 234 18.14 19.82 -10.39
C ARG A 234 18.69 19.29 -9.08
N ILE A 235 19.22 18.07 -9.12
CA ILE A 235 19.81 17.35 -7.99
C ILE A 235 21.06 16.62 -8.48
N HIS A 236 21.89 16.19 -7.55
CA HIS A 236 23.01 15.30 -7.81
C HIS A 236 22.94 14.13 -6.85
N ALA A 237 22.61 12.95 -7.36
CA ALA A 237 22.50 11.72 -6.61
C ALA A 237 23.67 10.78 -6.92
N TYR A 238 24.21 10.13 -5.91
CA TYR A 238 25.32 9.18 -6.05
C TYR A 238 25.37 8.18 -4.90
N PHE A 239 26.06 7.07 -5.09
CA PHE A 239 26.25 6.08 -4.03
C PHE A 239 27.47 6.40 -3.18
N GLU A 240 27.31 6.35 -1.87
CA GLU A 240 28.38 6.42 -0.88
C GLU A 240 28.09 5.48 0.29
N ALA A 241 29.03 4.62 0.65
CA ALA A 241 28.94 3.68 1.78
C ALA A 241 27.65 2.83 1.77
N GLY A 242 27.15 2.44 0.60
CA GLY A 242 25.95 1.60 0.44
C GLY A 242 24.61 2.36 0.55
N LYS A 243 24.64 3.67 0.66
CA LYS A 243 23.46 4.55 0.66
C LYS A 243 23.42 5.37 -0.62
N LEU A 244 22.24 5.78 -1.01
CA LEU A 244 22.01 6.80 -2.03
C LEU A 244 21.97 8.18 -1.36
N ILE A 245 22.87 9.06 -1.78
CA ILE A 245 23.03 10.41 -1.24
C ILE A 245 22.42 11.41 -2.20
#